data_7b0285f89c759c29c30e2363c8f49b38
#
_entry.id   7b0285f89c759c29c30e2363c8f49b38
#
_cell.length_a   1.000
_cell.length_b   1.000
_cell.length_c   1.000
_cell.angle_alpha   90.00
_cell.angle_beta   90.00
_cell.angle_gamma   90.00
#
_symmetry.space_group_name_H-M   'P 1'
#
loop_
_entity.id
_entity.type
_entity.pdbx_description
1 polymer ?
#
loop_
_entity_poly.entity_id
_entity_poly.type
_entity_poly.pdbx_seq_one_letter_code
_entity_poly.pdbx_strand_id
1 'polypeptide(L)'
;MTIVNKDSQSAIEQKKKKRTTLTFIVGVCLLFISVYLNLAIGSSKIQFNDILSYVTGHTNTKATFLIHNVRMPRMLAGLIIGGALAIAGLLMQAITKNPLASPQIFGVNAGASFVIVLITVLIPSLGSYSTILAIIGAFLGGFTVYTLSGSTKSITPIKLALAGMAIHLFFSSMTQGIIILNEDSNDTVMFWLVGSLAGIKWQQIIFILPFLLLAIFVTIFMGRQLTILELGDDIARGLGQRTEIVRMIVGILVVVLAGVSVSIAGPIGFVGLIVPHILRKIIGSDN
;
A
#
# COMPACT_ATOMS: atom_id res chain seq x y z
N MET A 1 37.36 27.30 -3.65
CA MET A 1 36.42 27.14 -2.54
C MET A 1 35.39 28.27 -2.66
N THR A 2 34.27 28.00 -3.35
CA THR A 2 33.30 29.04 -3.69
C THR A 2 32.44 29.31 -2.46
N ILE A 3 32.55 30.53 -1.92
CA ILE A 3 31.71 30.99 -0.81
C ILE A 3 30.27 31.08 -1.34
N VAL A 4 29.47 30.04 -1.10
CA VAL A 4 28.04 30.07 -1.39
C VAL A 4 27.42 31.13 -0.50
N ASN A 5 26.93 32.21 -1.13
CA ASN A 5 26.37 33.37 -0.44
C ASN A 5 25.17 32.92 0.42
N LYS A 6 25.19 33.30 1.69
CA LYS A 6 24.16 32.97 2.69
C LYS A 6 22.75 33.38 2.24
N ASP A 7 22.65 34.43 1.46
CA ASP A 7 21.40 34.92 0.88
C ASP A 7 20.84 34.00 -0.23
N SER A 8 21.72 33.38 -1.02
CA SER A 8 21.29 32.41 -2.04
C SER A 8 20.80 31.11 -1.42
N GLN A 9 21.37 30.66 -0.32
CA GLN A 9 20.89 29.47 0.42
C GLN A 9 19.51 29.73 1.04
N SER A 10 19.33 30.88 1.70
CA SER A 10 18.03 31.23 2.30
C SER A 10 16.91 31.35 1.26
N ALA A 11 17.19 31.89 0.07
CA ALA A 11 16.25 32.00 -1.02
C ALA A 11 15.86 30.60 -1.59
N ILE A 12 16.81 29.67 -1.69
CA ILE A 12 16.56 28.29 -2.13
C ILE A 12 15.69 27.57 -1.11
N GLU A 13 15.99 27.67 0.19
CA GLU A 13 15.20 27.06 1.27
C GLU A 13 13.77 27.62 1.31
N GLN A 14 13.59 28.94 1.18
CA GLN A 14 12.28 29.55 1.14
C GLN A 14 11.46 29.08 -0.07
N LYS A 15 12.08 28.97 -1.24
CA LYS A 15 11.43 28.46 -2.46
C LYS A 15 11.01 27.01 -2.29
N LYS A 16 11.85 26.18 -1.67
CA LYS A 16 11.55 24.79 -1.37
C LYS A 16 10.38 24.68 -0.37
N LYS A 17 10.41 25.42 0.73
CA LYS A 17 9.34 25.45 1.73
C LYS A 17 8.00 25.88 1.12
N LYS A 18 7.99 26.93 0.29
CA LYS A 18 6.79 27.40 -0.41
C LYS A 18 6.23 26.33 -1.37
N ARG A 19 7.11 25.62 -2.11
CA ARG A 19 6.72 24.54 -3.01
C ARG A 19 6.12 23.35 -2.26
N THR A 20 6.71 22.94 -1.14
CA THR A 20 6.18 21.87 -0.27
C THR A 20 4.81 22.24 0.29
N THR A 21 4.67 23.48 0.82
CA THR A 21 3.38 23.96 1.34
C THR A 21 2.31 24.01 0.25
N LEU A 22 2.65 24.51 -0.94
CA LEU A 22 1.70 24.54 -2.07
C LEU A 22 1.27 23.12 -2.47
N THR A 23 2.23 22.18 -2.56
CA THR A 23 1.93 20.77 -2.89
C THR A 23 1.01 20.14 -1.86
N PHE A 24 1.25 20.43 -0.58
CA PHE A 24 0.39 19.94 0.50
C PHE A 24 -1.04 20.50 0.39
N ILE A 25 -1.19 21.80 0.19
CA ILE A 25 -2.50 22.44 0.02
C ILE A 25 -3.25 21.86 -1.19
N VAL A 26 -2.58 21.76 -2.34
CA VAL A 26 -3.18 21.16 -3.55
C VAL A 26 -3.57 19.72 -3.30
N GLY A 27 -2.73 18.92 -2.64
CA GLY A 27 -3.03 17.54 -2.28
C GLY A 27 -4.26 17.41 -1.39
N VAL A 28 -4.37 18.27 -0.36
CA VAL A 28 -5.55 18.31 0.53
C VAL A 28 -6.81 18.73 -0.24
N CYS A 29 -6.74 19.73 -1.11
CA CYS A 29 -7.87 20.12 -1.94
C CYS A 29 -8.33 18.99 -2.87
N LEU A 30 -7.39 18.31 -3.54
CA LEU A 30 -7.69 17.17 -4.40
C LEU A 30 -8.30 16.00 -3.61
N LEU A 31 -7.84 15.77 -2.37
CA LEU A 31 -8.41 14.78 -1.48
C LEU A 31 -9.88 15.08 -1.15
N PHE A 32 -10.21 16.32 -0.75
CA PHE A 32 -11.60 16.70 -0.48
C PHE A 32 -12.48 16.61 -1.73
N ILE A 33 -11.98 17.01 -2.89
CA ILE A 33 -12.70 16.86 -4.18
C ILE A 33 -12.96 15.37 -4.46
N SER A 34 -11.95 14.52 -4.29
CA SER A 34 -12.07 13.06 -4.48
C SER A 34 -13.09 12.43 -3.54
N VAL A 35 -13.08 12.83 -2.26
CA VAL A 35 -14.05 12.39 -1.24
C VAL A 35 -15.46 12.78 -1.67
N TYR A 36 -15.67 14.06 -2.03
CA TYR A 36 -16.96 14.53 -2.51
C TYR A 36 -17.46 13.77 -3.74
N LEU A 37 -16.61 13.62 -4.76
CA LEU A 37 -16.94 12.90 -5.99
C LEU A 37 -17.28 11.44 -5.72
N ASN A 38 -16.56 10.78 -4.84
CA ASN A 38 -16.84 9.39 -4.46
C ASN A 38 -18.21 9.25 -3.75
N LEU A 39 -18.59 10.23 -2.93
CA LEU A 39 -19.89 10.25 -2.28
C LEU A 39 -21.04 10.67 -3.20
N ALA A 40 -20.80 11.57 -4.15
CA ALA A 40 -21.82 12.11 -5.06
C ALA A 40 -22.08 11.20 -6.27
N ILE A 41 -21.03 10.61 -6.86
CA ILE A 41 -21.11 9.85 -8.10
C ILE A 41 -21.24 8.35 -7.81
N GLY A 42 -22.20 7.70 -8.48
CA GLY A 42 -22.46 6.25 -8.38
C GLY A 42 -23.70 5.85 -9.15
N SER A 43 -24.17 4.61 -8.99
CA SER A 43 -25.34 4.05 -9.66
C SER A 43 -26.64 4.85 -9.37
N SER A 44 -26.73 5.49 -8.22
CA SER A 44 -27.79 6.44 -7.88
C SER A 44 -27.18 7.83 -7.65
N LYS A 45 -27.82 8.87 -8.18
CA LYS A 45 -27.41 10.26 -7.95
C LYS A 45 -27.74 10.63 -6.49
N ILE A 46 -26.73 11.10 -5.77
CA ILE A 46 -26.85 11.67 -4.42
C ILE A 46 -26.62 13.18 -4.55
N GLN A 47 -27.57 13.96 -4.06
CA GLN A 47 -27.46 15.41 -4.08
C GLN A 47 -26.58 15.90 -2.93
N PHE A 48 -26.04 17.10 -3.07
CA PHE A 48 -25.25 17.73 -2.02
C PHE A 48 -26.01 17.83 -0.69
N ASN A 49 -27.32 18.12 -0.76
CA ASN A 49 -28.21 18.19 0.42
C ASN A 49 -28.32 16.84 1.15
N ASP A 50 -28.25 15.70 0.45
CA ASP A 50 -28.27 14.38 1.08
C ASP A 50 -26.98 14.12 1.86
N ILE A 51 -25.84 14.58 1.32
CA ILE A 51 -24.55 14.48 2.00
C ILE A 51 -24.57 15.38 3.25
N LEU A 52 -25.08 16.59 3.14
CA LEU A 52 -25.23 17.50 4.28
C LEU A 52 -26.16 16.93 5.35
N SER A 53 -27.29 16.35 4.95
CA SER A 53 -28.23 15.68 5.84
C SER A 53 -27.56 14.50 6.57
N TYR A 54 -26.72 13.73 5.89
CA TYR A 54 -25.97 12.65 6.51
C TYR A 54 -24.99 13.18 7.57
N VAL A 55 -24.24 14.25 7.28
CA VAL A 55 -23.29 14.86 8.23
C VAL A 55 -24.00 15.49 9.43
N THR A 56 -25.19 16.05 9.23
CA THR A 56 -26.01 16.65 10.31
C THR A 56 -26.84 15.63 11.11
N GLY A 57 -26.67 14.33 10.82
CA GLY A 57 -27.31 13.26 11.59
C GLY A 57 -28.74 12.89 11.16
N HIS A 58 -29.25 13.44 10.07
CA HIS A 58 -30.54 13.07 9.49
C HIS A 58 -30.39 11.82 8.61
N THR A 59 -30.56 10.62 9.17
CA THR A 59 -30.18 9.35 8.51
C THR A 59 -31.36 8.52 7.96
N ASN A 60 -32.56 9.05 7.92
CA ASN A 60 -33.80 8.30 7.62
C ASN A 60 -34.14 8.23 6.13
N THR A 61 -33.26 8.66 5.22
CA THR A 61 -33.52 8.61 3.78
C THR A 61 -32.77 7.45 3.11
N LYS A 62 -33.30 6.96 1.96
CA LYS A 62 -32.61 5.96 1.14
C LYS A 62 -31.20 6.42 0.74
N ALA A 63 -31.02 7.72 0.50
CA ALA A 63 -29.74 8.32 0.14
C ALA A 63 -28.74 8.21 1.29
N THR A 64 -29.12 8.56 2.51
CA THR A 64 -28.26 8.48 3.71
C THR A 64 -27.89 7.04 4.05
N PHE A 65 -28.81 6.08 3.84
CA PHE A 65 -28.51 4.65 3.97
C PHE A 65 -27.44 4.18 2.97
N LEU A 66 -27.53 4.59 1.70
CA LEU A 66 -26.53 4.28 0.67
C LEU A 66 -25.17 4.93 0.97
N ILE A 67 -25.18 6.17 1.47
CA ILE A 67 -23.95 6.83 1.89
C ILE A 67 -23.28 6.01 2.99
N HIS A 68 -23.99 5.66 4.05
CA HIS A 68 -23.41 5.00 5.22
C HIS A 68 -22.94 3.58 4.93
N ASN A 69 -23.73 2.76 4.22
CA ASN A 69 -23.46 1.33 4.08
C ASN A 69 -22.66 0.95 2.84
N VAL A 70 -22.60 1.83 1.83
CA VAL A 70 -21.94 1.50 0.56
C VAL A 70 -20.81 2.48 0.23
N ARG A 71 -21.10 3.79 0.25
CA ARG A 71 -20.13 4.77 -0.27
C ARG A 71 -19.07 5.15 0.75
N MET A 72 -19.43 5.33 2.02
CA MET A 72 -18.48 5.64 3.08
C MET A 72 -17.43 4.53 3.30
N PRO A 73 -17.81 3.25 3.44
CA PRO A 73 -16.81 2.18 3.55
C PRO A 73 -15.87 2.16 2.34
N ARG A 74 -16.40 2.26 1.12
CA ARG A 74 -15.60 2.29 -0.11
C ARG A 74 -14.63 3.47 -0.14
N MET A 75 -15.11 4.67 0.20
CA MET A 75 -14.31 5.90 0.25
C MET A 75 -13.19 5.80 1.28
N LEU A 76 -13.51 5.40 2.51
CA LEU A 76 -12.51 5.24 3.58
C LEU A 76 -11.49 4.15 3.25
N ALA A 77 -11.94 3.02 2.69
CA ALA A 77 -11.03 1.98 2.21
C ALA A 77 -10.08 2.52 1.15
N GLY A 78 -10.57 3.30 0.18
CA GLY A 78 -9.72 3.94 -0.84
C GLY A 78 -8.65 4.86 -0.26
N LEU A 79 -9.01 5.68 0.74
CA LEU A 79 -8.07 6.56 1.44
C LEU A 79 -7.02 5.79 2.22
N ILE A 80 -7.45 4.83 3.03
CA ILE A 80 -6.58 4.06 3.93
C ILE A 80 -5.64 3.15 3.12
N ILE A 81 -6.19 2.40 2.17
CA ILE A 81 -5.44 1.46 1.32
C ILE A 81 -4.49 2.22 0.38
N GLY A 82 -4.97 3.32 -0.23
CA GLY A 82 -4.13 4.17 -1.08
C GLY A 82 -2.94 4.76 -0.32
N GLY A 83 -3.17 5.27 0.89
CA GLY A 83 -2.12 5.75 1.79
C GLY A 83 -1.15 4.64 2.21
N ALA A 84 -1.67 3.47 2.60
CA ALA A 84 -0.87 2.33 3.01
C ALA A 84 0.03 1.82 1.87
N LEU A 85 -0.50 1.68 0.66
CA LEU A 85 0.27 1.27 -0.52
C LEU A 85 1.30 2.32 -0.93
N ALA A 86 1.00 3.61 -0.80
CA ALA A 86 1.96 4.68 -1.07
C ALA A 86 3.14 4.63 -0.11
N ILE A 87 2.88 4.44 1.19
CA ILE A 87 3.92 4.27 2.23
C ILE A 87 4.72 2.99 1.98
N ALA A 88 4.06 1.86 1.71
CA ALA A 88 4.72 0.61 1.37
C ALA A 88 5.65 0.76 0.16
N GLY A 89 5.23 1.53 -0.85
CA GLY A 89 6.03 1.86 -2.01
C GLY A 89 7.26 2.69 -1.67
N LEU A 90 7.10 3.73 -0.85
CA LEU A 90 8.21 4.55 -0.35
C LEU A 90 9.25 3.70 0.38
N LEU A 91 8.79 2.87 1.32
CA LEU A 91 9.63 1.95 2.08
C LEU A 91 10.39 0.98 1.16
N MET A 92 9.68 0.41 0.18
CA MET A 92 10.28 -0.52 -0.77
C MET A 92 11.36 0.15 -1.63
N GLN A 93 11.11 1.36 -2.11
CA GLN A 93 12.08 2.13 -2.88
C GLN A 93 13.32 2.50 -2.06
N ALA A 94 13.15 2.80 -0.76
CA ALA A 94 14.25 3.11 0.14
C ALA A 94 15.17 1.89 0.37
N ILE A 95 14.61 0.70 0.68
CA ILE A 95 15.45 -0.50 0.96
C ILE A 95 16.08 -1.10 -0.29
N THR A 96 15.42 -0.96 -1.44
CA THR A 96 15.97 -1.45 -2.72
C THR A 96 16.86 -0.44 -3.43
N LYS A 97 16.88 0.81 -2.95
CA LYS A 97 17.58 1.94 -3.60
C LYS A 97 17.20 2.07 -5.08
N ASN A 98 15.95 1.74 -5.39
CA ASN A 98 15.43 1.76 -6.75
C ASN A 98 14.07 2.51 -6.77
N PRO A 99 13.99 3.67 -7.44
CA PRO A 99 12.76 4.47 -7.51
C PRO A 99 11.61 3.76 -8.27
N LEU A 100 11.91 2.68 -8.98
CA LEU A 100 10.94 1.86 -9.71
C LEU A 100 10.48 0.63 -8.92
N ALA A 101 10.94 0.46 -7.68
CA ALA A 101 10.50 -0.66 -6.87
C ALA A 101 9.06 -0.48 -6.38
N SER A 102 8.32 -1.58 -6.37
CA SER A 102 6.93 -1.66 -5.91
C SER A 102 6.82 -2.71 -4.79
N PRO A 103 5.88 -2.57 -3.85
CA PRO A 103 5.62 -3.58 -2.82
C PRO A 103 5.35 -4.98 -3.35
N GLN A 104 4.89 -5.10 -4.59
CA GLN A 104 4.62 -6.36 -5.28
C GLN A 104 5.87 -7.25 -5.41
N ILE A 105 7.08 -6.64 -5.46
CA ILE A 105 8.34 -7.37 -5.51
C ILE A 105 8.52 -8.31 -4.30
N PHE A 106 7.87 -8.05 -3.17
CA PHE A 106 7.85 -8.97 -2.03
C PHE A 106 6.93 -10.18 -2.20
N GLY A 107 6.34 -10.40 -3.37
CA GLY A 107 5.45 -11.53 -3.62
C GLY A 107 4.13 -11.49 -2.84
N VAL A 108 3.84 -10.38 -2.18
CA VAL A 108 2.66 -10.19 -1.30
C VAL A 108 1.36 -10.43 -2.06
N ASN A 109 1.21 -9.80 -3.23
CA ASN A 109 0.01 -9.95 -4.05
C ASN A 109 -0.14 -11.39 -4.57
N ALA A 110 0.95 -11.98 -5.06
CA ALA A 110 0.92 -13.34 -5.61
C ALA A 110 0.64 -14.38 -4.53
N GLY A 111 1.23 -14.24 -3.34
CA GLY A 111 0.96 -15.11 -2.21
C GLY A 111 -0.49 -15.00 -1.71
N ALA A 112 -1.03 -13.78 -1.60
CA ALA A 112 -2.42 -13.55 -1.24
C ALA A 112 -3.37 -14.18 -2.28
N SER A 113 -3.13 -13.94 -3.56
CA SER A 113 -3.91 -14.50 -4.66
C SER A 113 -3.89 -16.02 -4.67
N PHE A 114 -2.71 -16.63 -4.50
CA PHE A 114 -2.56 -18.06 -4.44
C PHE A 114 -3.39 -18.70 -3.31
N VAL A 115 -3.28 -18.17 -2.09
CA VAL A 115 -4.01 -18.74 -0.93
C VAL A 115 -5.52 -18.55 -1.10
N ILE A 116 -5.98 -17.39 -1.59
CA ILE A 116 -7.41 -17.16 -1.82
C ILE A 116 -7.95 -18.12 -2.87
N VAL A 117 -7.28 -18.25 -4.00
CA VAL A 117 -7.72 -19.16 -5.08
C VAL A 117 -7.71 -20.62 -4.60
N LEU A 118 -6.62 -21.03 -3.94
CA LEU A 118 -6.50 -22.37 -3.39
C LEU A 118 -7.66 -22.73 -2.45
N ILE A 119 -7.99 -21.83 -1.53
CA ILE A 119 -9.03 -22.08 -0.52
C ILE A 119 -10.42 -21.96 -1.12
N THR A 120 -10.66 -20.99 -1.99
CA THR A 120 -11.97 -20.85 -2.66
C THR A 120 -12.32 -22.09 -3.47
N VAL A 121 -11.33 -22.73 -4.09
CA VAL A 121 -11.52 -23.95 -4.89
C VAL A 121 -11.61 -25.20 -4.01
N LEU A 122 -10.66 -25.38 -3.08
CA LEU A 122 -10.57 -26.63 -2.31
C LEU A 122 -11.49 -26.66 -1.09
N ILE A 123 -11.76 -25.51 -0.45
CA ILE A 123 -12.52 -25.42 0.80
C ILE A 123 -13.44 -24.18 0.75
N PRO A 124 -14.49 -24.17 -0.11
CA PRO A 124 -15.36 -22.99 -0.29
C PRO A 124 -16.02 -22.52 1.02
N SER A 125 -16.21 -23.42 2.00
CA SER A 125 -16.77 -23.09 3.32
C SER A 125 -15.95 -22.06 4.11
N LEU A 126 -14.66 -21.91 3.81
CA LEU A 126 -13.77 -20.92 4.42
C LEU A 126 -13.82 -19.53 3.73
N GLY A 127 -14.63 -19.35 2.71
CA GLY A 127 -14.77 -18.05 2.00
C GLY A 127 -15.10 -16.86 2.89
N SER A 128 -15.82 -17.09 4.00
CA SER A 128 -16.12 -16.05 5.01
C SER A 128 -14.86 -15.48 5.70
N TYR A 129 -13.76 -16.21 5.68
CA TYR A 129 -12.48 -15.82 6.26
C TYR A 129 -11.47 -15.30 5.24
N SER A 130 -11.93 -14.96 4.02
CA SER A 130 -11.07 -14.53 2.90
C SER A 130 -10.07 -13.44 3.26
N THR A 131 -10.46 -12.45 4.07
CA THR A 131 -9.56 -11.37 4.52
C THR A 131 -8.37 -11.92 5.32
N ILE A 132 -8.61 -12.82 6.27
CA ILE A 132 -7.55 -13.41 7.10
C ILE A 132 -6.65 -14.30 6.24
N LEU A 133 -7.25 -15.09 5.36
CA LEU A 133 -6.54 -16.01 4.48
C LEU A 133 -5.66 -15.26 3.47
N ALA A 134 -6.13 -14.14 2.94
CA ALA A 134 -5.33 -13.27 2.09
C ALA A 134 -4.13 -12.65 2.84
N ILE A 135 -4.32 -12.25 4.12
CA ILE A 135 -3.22 -11.77 4.97
C ILE A 135 -2.19 -12.88 5.17
N ILE A 136 -2.62 -14.10 5.47
CA ILE A 136 -1.71 -15.24 5.62
C ILE A 136 -0.96 -15.50 4.32
N GLY A 137 -1.64 -15.49 3.17
CA GLY A 137 -1.02 -15.65 1.85
C GLY A 137 -0.01 -14.56 1.53
N ALA A 138 -0.34 -13.31 1.83
CA ALA A 138 0.57 -12.17 1.69
C ALA A 138 1.83 -12.32 2.54
N PHE A 139 1.66 -12.76 3.79
CA PHE A 139 2.76 -13.05 4.70
C PHE A 139 3.63 -14.21 4.23
N LEU A 140 3.03 -15.30 3.77
CA LEU A 140 3.73 -16.44 3.17
C LEU A 140 4.57 -16.00 1.97
N GLY A 141 4.00 -15.20 1.07
CA GLY A 141 4.72 -14.63 -0.07
C GLY A 141 5.93 -13.80 0.37
N GLY A 142 5.72 -12.85 1.26
CA GLY A 142 6.78 -11.98 1.78
C GLY A 142 7.87 -12.74 2.55
N PHE A 143 7.48 -13.68 3.39
CA PHE A 143 8.40 -14.53 4.15
C PHE A 143 9.25 -15.41 3.23
N THR A 144 8.65 -16.00 2.21
CA THR A 144 9.36 -16.84 1.25
C THR A 144 10.38 -16.02 0.45
N VAL A 145 10.01 -14.82 0.01
CA VAL A 145 10.95 -13.90 -0.66
C VAL A 145 12.11 -13.52 0.26
N TYR A 146 11.81 -13.20 1.51
CA TYR A 146 12.84 -12.84 2.49
C TYR A 146 13.82 -13.98 2.74
N THR A 147 13.33 -15.21 2.93
CA THR A 147 14.19 -16.38 3.16
C THR A 147 15.03 -16.74 1.94
N LEU A 148 14.48 -16.67 0.74
CA LEU A 148 15.20 -16.95 -0.51
C LEU A 148 16.21 -15.86 -0.89
N SER A 149 16.01 -14.62 -0.45
CA SER A 149 16.96 -13.53 -0.72
C SER A 149 18.30 -13.69 0.02
N GLY A 150 18.41 -14.66 0.92
CA GLY A 150 19.64 -15.06 1.61
C GLY A 150 19.64 -14.75 3.10
N SER A 151 20.68 -15.25 3.80
CA SER A 151 20.90 -14.99 5.24
C SER A 151 20.99 -13.47 5.51
N THR A 152 20.51 -13.04 6.67
CA THR A 152 20.48 -11.65 7.15
C THR A 152 21.76 -10.84 6.89
N LYS A 153 22.92 -11.50 6.83
CA LYS A 153 24.22 -10.85 6.60
C LYS A 153 24.50 -10.53 5.12
N SER A 154 23.71 -11.01 4.16
CA SER A 154 23.99 -10.91 2.72
C SER A 154 22.81 -10.46 1.84
N ILE A 155 21.75 -9.93 2.45
CA ILE A 155 20.60 -9.45 1.68
C ILE A 155 20.98 -8.19 0.92
N THR A 156 21.04 -8.30 -0.41
CA THR A 156 21.24 -7.17 -1.32
C THR A 156 19.94 -6.80 -2.03
N PRO A 157 19.75 -5.56 -2.48
CA PRO A 157 18.58 -5.16 -3.25
C PRO A 157 18.32 -6.04 -4.48
N ILE A 158 19.40 -6.48 -5.16
CA ILE A 158 19.31 -7.33 -6.34
C ILE A 158 18.79 -8.72 -6.00
N LYS A 159 19.33 -9.36 -4.94
CA LYS A 159 18.85 -10.67 -4.47
C LYS A 159 17.38 -10.63 -4.07
N LEU A 160 16.97 -9.56 -3.39
CA LEU A 160 15.58 -9.36 -2.99
C LEU A 160 14.64 -9.25 -4.20
N ALA A 161 15.04 -8.49 -5.22
CA ALA A 161 14.26 -8.33 -6.44
C ALA A 161 14.16 -9.66 -7.23
N LEU A 162 15.28 -10.39 -7.37
CA LEU A 162 15.31 -11.69 -8.08
C LEU A 162 14.46 -12.75 -7.35
N ALA A 163 14.61 -12.87 -6.02
CA ALA A 163 13.79 -13.76 -5.20
C ALA A 163 12.30 -13.41 -5.33
N GLY A 164 11.97 -12.12 -5.29
CA GLY A 164 10.60 -11.64 -5.44
C GLY A 164 9.99 -11.97 -6.79
N MET A 165 10.73 -11.79 -7.88
CA MET A 165 10.26 -12.18 -9.21
C MET A 165 10.07 -13.71 -9.33
N ALA A 166 10.99 -14.50 -8.80
CA ALA A 166 10.86 -15.96 -8.81
C ALA A 166 9.62 -16.43 -8.05
N ILE A 167 9.38 -15.90 -6.86
CA ILE A 167 8.22 -16.22 -6.04
C ILE A 167 6.92 -15.72 -6.67
N HIS A 168 6.94 -14.52 -7.24
CA HIS A 168 5.78 -14.01 -7.99
C HIS A 168 5.39 -14.95 -9.14
N LEU A 169 6.35 -15.37 -9.97
CA LEU A 169 6.11 -16.30 -11.06
C LEU A 169 5.63 -17.66 -10.54
N PHE A 170 6.24 -18.18 -9.49
CA PHE A 170 5.85 -19.45 -8.89
C PHE A 170 4.40 -19.44 -8.40
N PHE A 171 4.02 -18.50 -7.52
CA PHE A 171 2.66 -18.42 -7.03
C PHE A 171 1.65 -18.08 -8.13
N SER A 172 2.01 -17.23 -9.10
CA SER A 172 1.14 -16.93 -10.24
C SER A 172 0.89 -18.14 -11.12
N SER A 173 1.92 -18.95 -11.38
CA SER A 173 1.77 -20.21 -12.13
C SER A 173 0.91 -21.23 -11.40
N MET A 174 1.10 -21.37 -10.07
CA MET A 174 0.26 -22.23 -9.25
C MET A 174 -1.21 -21.76 -9.24
N THR A 175 -1.43 -20.45 -9.12
CA THR A 175 -2.77 -19.85 -9.20
C THR A 175 -3.45 -20.14 -10.53
N GLN A 176 -2.73 -19.91 -11.63
CA GLN A 176 -3.24 -20.21 -12.99
C GLN A 176 -3.55 -21.70 -13.16
N GLY A 177 -2.69 -22.59 -12.65
CA GLY A 177 -2.91 -24.04 -12.70
C GLY A 177 -4.20 -24.45 -11.98
N ILE A 178 -4.47 -23.90 -10.80
CA ILE A 178 -5.70 -24.18 -10.03
C ILE A 178 -6.94 -23.69 -10.80
N ILE A 179 -6.88 -22.48 -11.39
CA ILE A 179 -7.98 -21.90 -12.14
C ILE A 179 -8.32 -22.75 -13.37
N ILE A 180 -7.31 -23.19 -14.13
CA ILE A 180 -7.52 -24.01 -15.35
C ILE A 180 -8.12 -25.37 -15.01
N LEU A 181 -7.73 -25.95 -13.88
CA LEU A 181 -8.23 -27.27 -13.45
C LEU A 181 -9.64 -27.22 -12.82
N ASN A 182 -10.19 -26.04 -12.51
CA ASN A 182 -11.45 -25.86 -11.78
C ASN A 182 -12.31 -24.75 -12.39
N GLU A 183 -12.85 -24.99 -13.56
CA GLU A 183 -13.63 -23.99 -14.34
C GLU A 183 -14.90 -23.51 -13.61
N ASP A 184 -15.52 -24.33 -12.76
CA ASP A 184 -16.76 -24.00 -12.05
C ASP A 184 -16.59 -22.90 -10.99
N SER A 185 -15.38 -22.63 -10.52
CA SER A 185 -15.09 -21.63 -9.49
C SER A 185 -14.62 -20.28 -10.05
N ASN A 186 -14.58 -20.14 -11.37
CA ASN A 186 -13.88 -19.05 -12.04
C ASN A 186 -14.45 -17.65 -11.74
N ASP A 187 -15.76 -17.47 -11.68
CA ASP A 187 -16.35 -16.14 -11.55
C ASP A 187 -15.95 -15.44 -10.24
N THR A 188 -16.12 -16.10 -9.11
CA THR A 188 -15.79 -15.52 -7.79
C THR A 188 -14.29 -15.22 -7.65
N VAL A 189 -13.46 -16.13 -8.14
CA VAL A 189 -12.00 -15.99 -8.13
C VAL A 189 -11.55 -14.85 -9.04
N MET A 190 -12.10 -14.74 -10.24
CA MET A 190 -11.77 -13.68 -11.21
C MET A 190 -12.13 -12.29 -10.67
N PHE A 191 -13.31 -12.15 -10.06
CA PHE A 191 -13.70 -10.88 -9.43
C PHE A 191 -12.72 -10.45 -8.34
N TRP A 192 -12.22 -11.38 -7.54
CA TRP A 192 -11.23 -11.07 -6.50
C TRP A 192 -9.86 -10.71 -7.10
N LEU A 193 -9.41 -11.43 -8.13
CA LEU A 193 -8.11 -11.23 -8.79
C LEU A 193 -8.00 -9.91 -9.55
N VAL A 194 -9.13 -9.36 -10.02
CA VAL A 194 -9.15 -8.04 -10.68
C VAL A 194 -8.84 -6.91 -9.67
N GLY A 195 -9.15 -7.13 -8.41
CA GLY A 195 -9.03 -6.12 -7.36
C GLY A 195 -10.13 -5.05 -7.46
N SER A 196 -10.82 -4.81 -6.36
CA SER A 196 -11.91 -3.84 -6.32
C SER A 196 -12.15 -3.29 -4.91
N LEU A 197 -12.54 -2.03 -4.84
CA LEU A 197 -13.06 -1.42 -3.61
C LEU A 197 -14.59 -1.54 -3.48
N ALA A 198 -15.24 -2.14 -4.47
CA ALA A 198 -16.69 -2.37 -4.41
C ALA A 198 -17.03 -3.49 -3.41
N GLY A 199 -18.10 -3.29 -2.64
CA GLY A 199 -18.58 -4.30 -1.68
C GLY A 199 -17.80 -4.37 -0.36
N ILE A 200 -16.87 -3.47 -0.11
CA ILE A 200 -16.16 -3.37 1.17
C ILE A 200 -17.14 -3.00 2.29
N LYS A 201 -17.05 -3.73 3.41
CA LYS A 201 -17.88 -3.55 4.60
C LYS A 201 -17.12 -2.87 5.73
N TRP A 202 -17.83 -2.17 6.62
CA TRP A 202 -17.27 -1.56 7.83
C TRP A 202 -16.43 -2.51 8.67
N GLN A 203 -16.90 -3.75 8.83
CA GLN A 203 -16.20 -4.78 9.62
C GLN A 203 -14.78 -5.03 9.11
N GLN A 204 -14.59 -5.07 7.80
CA GLN A 204 -13.27 -5.26 7.18
C GLN A 204 -12.35 -4.06 7.46
N ILE A 205 -12.87 -2.83 7.35
CA ILE A 205 -12.09 -1.61 7.63
C ILE A 205 -11.67 -1.58 9.10
N ILE A 206 -12.61 -1.82 10.03
CA ILE A 206 -12.33 -1.84 11.46
C ILE A 206 -11.30 -2.91 11.81
N PHE A 207 -11.38 -4.08 11.15
CA PHE A 207 -10.43 -5.16 11.37
C PHE A 207 -9.00 -4.81 10.96
N ILE A 208 -8.81 -4.15 9.80
CA ILE A 208 -7.47 -3.82 9.29
C ILE A 208 -6.86 -2.55 9.89
N LEU A 209 -7.71 -1.65 10.38
CA LEU A 209 -7.29 -0.32 10.83
C LEU A 209 -6.15 -0.36 11.89
N PRO A 210 -6.21 -1.19 12.95
CA PRO A 210 -5.16 -1.23 13.96
C PRO A 210 -3.80 -1.68 13.38
N PHE A 211 -3.78 -2.62 12.44
CA PHE A 211 -2.55 -3.09 11.79
C PHE A 211 -1.91 -1.98 10.96
N LEU A 212 -2.73 -1.25 10.20
CA LEU A 212 -2.26 -0.15 9.36
C LEU A 212 -1.78 1.04 10.20
N LEU A 213 -2.52 1.42 11.23
CA LEU A 213 -2.12 2.50 12.13
C LEU A 213 -0.80 2.17 12.85
N LEU A 214 -0.64 0.95 13.34
CA LEU A 214 0.60 0.51 13.95
C LEU A 214 1.77 0.55 12.95
N ALA A 215 1.57 0.04 11.73
CA ALA A 215 2.61 0.06 10.71
C ALA A 215 3.00 1.48 10.29
N ILE A 216 2.03 2.38 10.14
CA ILE A 216 2.28 3.80 9.83
C ILE A 216 3.04 4.46 10.98
N PHE A 217 2.60 4.22 12.23
CA PHE A 217 3.27 4.75 13.42
C PHE A 217 4.74 4.32 13.46
N VAL A 218 5.03 3.04 13.33
CA VAL A 218 6.42 2.54 13.31
C VAL A 218 7.20 3.15 12.14
N THR A 219 6.59 3.31 10.97
CA THR A 219 7.24 3.92 9.79
C THR A 219 7.68 5.36 10.07
N ILE A 220 6.87 6.16 10.77
CA ILE A 220 7.23 7.55 11.13
C ILE A 220 8.50 7.57 11.99
N PHE A 221 8.62 6.67 12.97
CA PHE A 221 9.82 6.58 13.81
C PHE A 221 11.06 6.07 13.08
N MET A 222 10.86 5.38 11.95
CA MET A 222 11.98 4.88 11.13
C MET A 222 12.49 5.89 10.10
N GLY A 223 11.92 7.07 10.00
CA GLY A 223 12.30 8.06 8.99
C GLY A 223 13.80 8.37 8.96
N ARG A 224 14.42 8.60 10.15
CA ARG A 224 15.86 8.86 10.26
C ARG A 224 16.71 7.66 9.78
N GLN A 225 16.32 6.45 10.14
CA GLN A 225 17.03 5.22 9.76
C GLN A 225 16.95 5.00 8.25
N LEU A 226 15.82 5.32 7.64
CA LEU A 226 15.64 5.24 6.19
C LEU A 226 16.54 6.24 5.45
N THR A 227 16.57 7.48 5.89
CA THR A 227 17.44 8.52 5.31
C THR A 227 18.93 8.10 5.37
N ILE A 228 19.39 7.55 6.49
CA ILE A 228 20.76 7.06 6.63
C ILE A 228 21.02 5.87 5.69
N LEU A 229 20.05 4.95 5.55
CA LEU A 229 20.19 3.77 4.67
C LEU A 229 20.32 4.16 3.19
N GLU A 230 19.69 5.25 2.78
CA GLU A 230 19.75 5.77 1.41
C GLU A 230 21.15 6.31 1.04
N LEU A 231 21.92 6.82 2.03
CA LEU A 231 23.30 7.29 1.80
C LEU A 231 24.27 6.16 1.39
N GLY A 232 23.89 4.92 1.61
CA GLY A 232 24.71 3.75 1.29
C GLY A 232 24.98 2.87 2.51
N ASP A 233 25.21 1.57 2.25
CA ASP A 233 25.37 0.58 3.33
C ASP A 233 26.64 0.84 4.13
N ASP A 234 27.74 1.21 3.46
CA ASP A 234 29.04 1.45 4.11
C ASP A 234 28.97 2.70 4.99
N ILE A 235 28.30 3.76 4.52
CA ILE A 235 28.09 4.99 5.29
C ILE A 235 27.16 4.70 6.47
N ALA A 236 26.06 3.98 6.24
CA ALA A 236 25.11 3.64 7.29
C ALA A 236 25.77 2.80 8.41
N ARG A 237 26.59 1.81 8.05
CA ARG A 237 27.37 1.02 9.01
C ARG A 237 28.43 1.85 9.73
N GLY A 238 29.11 2.74 9.02
CA GLY A 238 30.07 3.67 9.60
C GLY A 238 29.45 4.61 10.65
N LEU A 239 28.17 4.96 10.48
CA LEU A 239 27.38 5.71 11.44
C LEU A 239 26.76 4.83 12.56
N GLY A 240 27.14 3.54 12.64
CA GLY A 240 26.67 2.61 13.69
C GLY A 240 25.31 1.99 13.44
N GLN A 241 24.74 2.13 12.22
CA GLN A 241 23.43 1.57 11.92
C GLN A 241 23.52 0.06 11.60
N ARG A 242 22.66 -0.73 12.22
CA ARG A 242 22.48 -2.15 11.90
C ARG A 242 21.56 -2.28 10.68
N THR A 243 22.13 -2.15 9.48
CA THR A 243 21.38 -2.09 8.21
C THR A 243 20.51 -3.31 7.97
N GLU A 244 20.92 -4.49 8.44
CA GLU A 244 20.16 -5.74 8.32
C GLU A 244 18.85 -5.70 9.12
N ILE A 245 18.91 -5.19 10.36
CA ILE A 245 17.72 -5.07 11.23
C ILE A 245 16.75 -4.04 10.64
N VAL A 246 17.26 -2.91 10.17
CA VAL A 246 16.43 -1.87 9.53
C VAL A 246 15.72 -2.44 8.31
N ARG A 247 16.43 -3.16 7.43
CA ARG A 247 15.82 -3.79 6.26
C ARG A 247 14.77 -4.84 6.62
N MET A 248 15.03 -5.64 7.65
CA MET A 248 14.07 -6.63 8.13
C MET A 248 12.78 -5.95 8.63
N ILE A 249 12.89 -4.93 9.49
CA ILE A 249 11.73 -4.21 10.01
C ILE A 249 10.96 -3.56 8.87
N VAL A 250 11.64 -2.87 7.96
CA VAL A 250 11.02 -2.23 6.80
C VAL A 250 10.35 -3.26 5.89
N GLY A 251 10.97 -4.42 5.66
CA GLY A 251 10.38 -5.52 4.91
C GLY A 251 9.07 -6.01 5.55
N ILE A 252 9.05 -6.18 6.88
CA ILE A 252 7.83 -6.54 7.62
C ILE A 252 6.76 -5.45 7.47
N LEU A 253 7.12 -4.17 7.59
CA LEU A 253 6.19 -3.06 7.40
C LEU A 253 5.58 -3.04 5.99
N VAL A 254 6.40 -3.28 4.95
CA VAL A 254 5.92 -3.40 3.56
C VAL A 254 4.92 -4.55 3.42
N VAL A 255 5.24 -5.73 3.98
CA VAL A 255 4.35 -6.90 3.93
C VAL A 255 3.04 -6.63 4.68
N VAL A 256 3.09 -5.99 5.85
CA VAL A 256 1.88 -5.63 6.60
C VAL A 256 1.05 -4.61 5.83
N LEU A 257 1.63 -3.49 5.40
CA LEU A 257 0.91 -2.42 4.70
C LEU A 257 0.29 -2.91 3.39
N ALA A 258 1.07 -3.62 2.57
CA ALA A 258 0.61 -4.15 1.29
C ALA A 258 -0.32 -5.37 1.47
N GLY A 259 0.01 -6.31 2.36
CA GLY A 259 -0.76 -7.53 2.59
C GLY A 259 -2.15 -7.26 3.15
N VAL A 260 -2.23 -6.36 4.14
CA VAL A 260 -3.52 -5.93 4.69
C VAL A 260 -4.34 -5.17 3.64
N SER A 261 -3.70 -4.36 2.79
CA SER A 261 -4.39 -3.67 1.69
C SER A 261 -4.98 -4.65 0.68
N VAL A 262 -4.19 -5.64 0.25
CA VAL A 262 -4.61 -6.67 -0.71
C VAL A 262 -5.70 -7.57 -0.14
N SER A 263 -5.71 -7.84 1.15
CA SER A 263 -6.70 -8.73 1.78
C SER A 263 -8.15 -8.23 1.64
N ILE A 264 -8.36 -6.93 1.49
CA ILE A 264 -9.68 -6.32 1.33
C ILE A 264 -9.96 -5.92 -0.11
N ALA A 265 -8.97 -5.31 -0.76
CA ALA A 265 -9.15 -4.72 -2.08
C ALA A 265 -8.74 -5.66 -3.24
N GLY A 266 -8.19 -6.83 -2.93
CA GLY A 266 -7.52 -7.66 -3.92
C GLY A 266 -6.18 -7.07 -4.39
N PRO A 267 -5.52 -7.69 -5.38
CA PRO A 267 -4.21 -7.27 -5.85
C PRO A 267 -4.28 -5.95 -6.61
N ILE A 268 -3.99 -4.83 -5.93
CA ILE A 268 -3.90 -3.49 -6.53
C ILE A 268 -2.44 -3.18 -6.82
N GLY A 269 -2.16 -2.76 -8.07
CA GLY A 269 -0.83 -2.36 -8.52
C GLY A 269 -0.65 -0.85 -8.66
N PHE A 270 0.57 -0.44 -8.99
CA PHE A 270 1.00 0.90 -9.40
C PHE A 270 0.93 2.01 -8.34
N VAL A 271 0.04 1.99 -7.37
CA VAL A 271 -0.10 3.06 -6.37
C VAL A 271 1.23 3.32 -5.63
N GLY A 272 1.86 2.25 -5.12
CA GLY A 272 3.14 2.35 -4.41
C GLY A 272 4.33 2.72 -5.31
N LEU A 273 4.20 2.58 -6.62
CA LEU A 273 5.21 3.01 -7.59
C LEU A 273 5.05 4.51 -7.93
N ILE A 274 3.83 4.89 -8.28
CA ILE A 274 3.54 6.20 -8.89
C ILE A 274 3.55 7.31 -7.83
N VAL A 275 2.91 7.10 -6.68
CA VAL A 275 2.75 8.15 -5.67
C VAL A 275 4.09 8.68 -5.14
N PRO A 276 5.05 7.85 -4.68
CA PRO A 276 6.35 8.35 -4.25
C PRO A 276 7.13 9.02 -5.40
N HIS A 277 7.01 8.50 -6.62
CA HIS A 277 7.67 9.08 -7.79
C HIS A 277 7.16 10.50 -8.10
N ILE A 278 5.84 10.69 -8.11
CA ILE A 278 5.22 12.01 -8.33
C ILE A 278 5.65 12.99 -7.22
N LEU A 279 5.59 12.56 -5.95
CA LEU A 279 5.95 13.41 -4.82
C LEU A 279 7.40 13.87 -4.88
N ARG A 280 8.35 12.97 -5.18
CA ARG A 280 9.77 13.34 -5.36
C ARG A 280 9.96 14.34 -6.51
N LYS A 281 9.24 14.18 -7.62
CA LYS A 281 9.33 15.11 -8.75
C LYS A 281 8.77 16.49 -8.41
N ILE A 282 7.73 16.56 -7.57
CA ILE A 282 7.08 17.83 -7.20
C ILE A 282 7.82 18.50 -6.04
N ILE A 283 8.18 17.78 -4.98
CA ILE A 283 8.77 18.36 -3.76
C ILE A 283 10.29 18.48 -3.87
N GLY A 284 10.93 17.63 -4.66
CA GLY A 284 12.38 17.47 -4.75
C GLY A 284 12.83 16.18 -4.05
N SER A 285 14.09 15.78 -4.34
CA SER A 285 14.68 14.52 -3.84
C SER A 285 15.35 14.63 -2.47
N ASP A 286 15.02 15.62 -1.66
CA ASP A 286 15.45 15.61 -0.27
C ASP A 286 14.47 14.78 0.56
N ASN A 287 14.98 13.71 1.05
CA ASN A 287 14.32 12.78 1.93
C ASN A 287 14.35 13.29 3.37
#